data_a353a635f30be358931a82d3ecf0999e
#
_entry.id   a353a635f30be358931a82d3ecf0999e
#
_cell.length_a   1.000
_cell.length_b   1.000
_cell.length_c   1.000
_cell.angle_alpha   90.00
_cell.angle_beta   90.00
_cell.angle_gamma   90.00
#
_symmetry.space_group_name_H-M   'P 1'
#
loop_
_entity.id
_entity.type
_entity.pdbx_description
1 polymer ?
#
loop_
_entity_poly.entity_id
_entity_poly.type
_entity_poly.pdbx_seq_one_letter_code
_entity_poly.pdbx_strand_id
1 'polypeptide(L)'
;MGKRDDVRNIIQQAKTKSINSEYKIFIIDECHALSNSAWQAMLKIIEEPPAKSIFIFCTTDPQKIPKTILSRVQRYDFSRISQDGIVDRLDNILENELNEHSDLLWTRNTLAYIAKIADGGMRDAITLLDKCLAYSKDLTLENVVNALGTTDYDIMFTLTDALLNYNSNGAIGIIEDMYNAGKDLKTFVRQYIQFLLDVDKYGLGCEWKYIQIPRLAEYEKWLKECGDSEFGIVERWLSIFVNLNADIKWSQTVKYDIEAAIIIDCDNWRDR
;
A
#
# COMPACT_ATOMS: atom_id res chain seq x y z
N MET A 1 -17.60 9.72 14.07
CA MET A 1 -18.08 9.60 15.47
C MET A 1 -17.01 10.19 16.33
N GLY A 2 -17.21 10.86 17.37
CA GLY A 2 -16.23 11.63 18.16
C GLY A 2 -16.97 12.73 18.88
N LYS A 3 -18.25 12.40 19.25
CA LYS A 3 -19.13 13.35 19.92
C LYS A 3 -18.65 13.57 21.35
N ARG A 4 -18.78 14.79 21.84
CA ARG A 4 -18.48 15.21 23.21
C ARG A 4 -19.11 14.29 24.26
N ASP A 5 -20.22 13.64 23.94
CA ASP A 5 -20.96 12.75 24.85
C ASP A 5 -20.27 11.39 25.02
N ASP A 6 -19.61 10.86 23.98
CA ASP A 6 -18.84 9.61 24.07
C ASP A 6 -17.64 9.80 25.03
N VAL A 7 -16.97 10.94 24.93
CA VAL A 7 -15.84 11.29 25.82
C VAL A 7 -16.30 11.49 27.26
N ARG A 8 -17.47 12.10 27.48
CA ARG A 8 -18.06 12.25 28.83
C ARG A 8 -18.35 10.90 29.47
N ASN A 9 -18.83 9.93 28.70
CA ASN A 9 -19.08 8.57 29.18
C ASN A 9 -17.77 7.89 29.60
N ILE A 10 -16.71 8.02 28.81
CA ILE A 10 -15.35 7.52 29.15
C ILE A 10 -14.86 8.15 30.47
N ILE A 11 -15.00 9.48 30.62
CA ILE A 11 -14.62 10.20 31.84
C ILE A 11 -15.41 9.72 33.06
N GLN A 12 -16.70 9.47 32.93
CA GLN A 12 -17.51 8.94 34.03
C GLN A 12 -17.09 7.51 34.39
N GLN A 13 -16.92 6.65 33.39
CA GLN A 13 -16.46 5.28 33.62
C GLN A 13 -15.08 5.22 34.27
N ALA A 14 -14.16 6.12 33.92
CA ALA A 14 -12.83 6.17 34.53
C ALA A 14 -12.87 6.52 36.03
N LYS A 15 -13.84 7.31 36.48
CA LYS A 15 -14.01 7.70 37.90
C LYS A 15 -14.58 6.58 38.77
N THR A 16 -15.20 5.55 38.18
CA THR A 16 -15.75 4.41 38.94
C THR A 16 -14.67 3.36 39.14
N LYS A 17 -14.67 2.65 40.27
CA LYS A 17 -13.75 1.54 40.50
C LYS A 17 -14.03 0.37 39.56
N SER A 18 -12.96 -0.33 39.15
CA SER A 18 -13.12 -1.63 38.50
C SER A 18 -13.61 -2.67 39.51
N ILE A 19 -14.51 -3.57 39.08
CA ILE A 19 -15.04 -4.63 39.93
C ILE A 19 -14.15 -5.87 39.85
N ASN A 20 -13.62 -6.18 38.67
CA ASN A 20 -12.95 -7.46 38.36
C ASN A 20 -11.47 -7.34 37.95
N SER A 21 -10.88 -6.14 38.00
CA SER A 21 -9.49 -5.92 37.57
C SER A 21 -8.81 -4.84 38.40
N GLU A 22 -7.46 -4.91 38.45
CA GLU A 22 -6.66 -3.93 39.17
C GLU A 22 -6.62 -2.57 38.46
N TYR A 23 -6.59 -2.59 37.10
CA TYR A 23 -6.51 -1.39 36.26
C TYR A 23 -7.68 -1.31 35.29
N LYS A 24 -8.09 -0.09 34.96
CA LYS A 24 -8.96 0.24 33.82
C LYS A 24 -8.10 0.84 32.71
N ILE A 25 -8.16 0.24 31.53
CA ILE A 25 -7.42 0.72 30.36
C ILE A 25 -8.45 1.23 29.35
N PHE A 26 -8.27 2.48 28.92
CA PHE A 26 -9.08 3.12 27.89
C PHE A 26 -8.21 3.33 26.66
N ILE A 27 -8.51 2.64 25.57
CA ILE A 27 -7.82 2.78 24.29
C ILE A 27 -8.71 3.63 23.39
N ILE A 28 -8.24 4.79 22.99
CA ILE A 28 -8.90 5.70 22.07
C ILE A 28 -8.13 5.66 20.75
N ASP A 29 -8.64 4.84 19.84
CA ASP A 29 -8.07 4.68 18.51
C ASP A 29 -8.50 5.82 17.60
N GLU A 30 -7.63 6.16 16.62
CA GLU A 30 -7.79 7.28 15.69
C GLU A 30 -8.22 8.59 16.40
N CYS A 31 -7.57 8.85 17.52
CA CYS A 31 -7.95 9.96 18.41
C CYS A 31 -7.86 11.35 17.76
N HIS A 32 -7.15 11.47 16.61
CA HIS A 32 -7.13 12.71 15.81
C HIS A 32 -8.51 13.10 15.28
N ALA A 33 -9.47 12.17 15.23
CA ALA A 33 -10.85 12.43 14.85
C ALA A 33 -11.70 13.07 15.97
N LEU A 34 -11.15 13.19 17.19
CA LEU A 34 -11.84 13.86 18.30
C LEU A 34 -11.96 15.36 18.03
N SER A 35 -13.15 15.89 18.34
CA SER A 35 -13.39 17.34 18.24
C SER A 35 -12.58 18.12 19.30
N ASN A 36 -12.32 19.41 19.05
CA ASN A 36 -11.66 20.28 20.01
C ASN A 36 -12.38 20.31 21.35
N SER A 37 -13.73 20.25 21.37
CA SER A 37 -14.53 20.23 22.60
C SER A 37 -14.37 18.90 23.36
N ALA A 38 -14.12 17.78 22.65
CA ALA A 38 -13.83 16.48 23.25
C ALA A 38 -12.44 16.50 23.91
N TRP A 39 -11.43 17.03 23.23
CA TRP A 39 -10.08 17.21 23.80
C TRP A 39 -10.10 18.11 25.04
N GLN A 40 -10.84 19.23 25.01
CA GLN A 40 -10.99 20.09 26.18
C GLN A 40 -11.61 19.35 27.38
N ALA A 41 -12.58 18.47 27.13
CA ALA A 41 -13.17 17.66 28.21
C ALA A 41 -12.19 16.63 28.80
N MET A 42 -11.26 16.13 27.97
CA MET A 42 -10.24 15.15 28.40
C MET A 42 -9.08 15.79 29.20
N LEU A 43 -8.81 17.08 29.04
CA LEU A 43 -7.65 17.74 29.66
C LEU A 43 -7.54 17.45 31.15
N LYS A 44 -8.64 17.65 31.91
CA LYS A 44 -8.64 17.46 33.36
C LYS A 44 -8.31 16.03 33.79
N ILE A 45 -8.83 15.03 33.06
CA ILE A 45 -8.60 13.62 33.41
C ILE A 45 -7.23 13.12 32.95
N ILE A 46 -6.62 13.79 31.94
CA ILE A 46 -5.25 13.51 31.51
C ILE A 46 -4.25 14.13 32.51
N GLU A 47 -4.55 15.33 33.04
CA GLU A 47 -3.71 15.99 34.06
C GLU A 47 -3.74 15.26 35.40
N GLU A 48 -4.93 14.82 35.84
CA GLU A 48 -5.17 14.14 37.10
C GLU A 48 -5.92 12.83 36.86
N PRO A 49 -5.25 11.79 36.34
CA PRO A 49 -5.90 10.54 36.03
C PRO A 49 -6.38 9.85 37.32
N PRO A 50 -7.59 9.28 37.33
CA PRO A 50 -8.06 8.50 38.46
C PRO A 50 -7.13 7.33 38.75
N ALA A 51 -6.96 7.00 40.04
CA ALA A 51 -6.11 5.91 40.46
C ALA A 51 -6.46 4.61 39.70
N LYS A 52 -5.43 3.93 39.18
CA LYS A 52 -5.57 2.68 38.42
C LYS A 52 -6.33 2.82 37.05
N SER A 53 -6.37 4.03 36.50
CA SER A 53 -6.87 4.28 35.15
C SER A 53 -5.72 4.67 34.21
N ILE A 54 -5.65 4.00 33.05
CA ILE A 54 -4.64 4.25 32.00
C ILE A 54 -5.36 4.66 30.74
N PHE A 55 -4.91 5.74 30.10
CA PHE A 55 -5.43 6.20 28.82
C PHE A 55 -4.36 6.02 27.75
N ILE A 56 -4.71 5.31 26.67
CA ILE A 56 -3.86 5.09 25.51
C ILE A 56 -4.52 5.77 24.32
N PHE A 57 -3.83 6.73 23.73
CA PHE A 57 -4.29 7.45 22.55
C PHE A 57 -3.51 6.98 21.32
N CYS A 58 -4.19 6.38 20.35
CA CYS A 58 -3.59 5.94 19.11
C CYS A 58 -3.97 6.90 17.97
N THR A 59 -3.02 7.23 17.12
CA THR A 59 -3.26 8.10 15.97
C THR A 59 -2.28 7.83 14.84
N THR A 60 -2.75 7.94 13.62
CA THR A 60 -1.93 7.98 12.40
C THR A 60 -1.47 9.40 12.07
N ASP A 61 -2.07 10.44 12.69
CA ASP A 61 -1.76 11.84 12.44
C ASP A 61 -1.51 12.61 13.76
N PRO A 62 -0.29 12.52 14.31
CA PRO A 62 0.04 13.18 15.58
C PRO A 62 0.02 14.72 15.48
N GLN A 63 0.09 15.29 14.27
CA GLN A 63 0.09 16.74 14.08
C GLN A 63 -1.29 17.36 14.39
N LYS A 64 -2.36 16.57 14.27
CA LYS A 64 -3.73 17.00 14.61
C LYS A 64 -4.03 16.95 16.11
N ILE A 65 -3.14 16.37 16.93
CA ILE A 65 -3.32 16.34 18.39
C ILE A 65 -2.96 17.68 18.98
N PRO A 66 -3.81 18.27 19.85
CA PRO A 66 -3.50 19.57 20.47
C PRO A 66 -2.18 19.49 21.28
N LYS A 67 -1.34 20.50 21.14
CA LYS A 67 -0.07 20.59 21.87
C LYS A 67 -0.24 20.50 23.39
N THR A 68 -1.36 20.99 23.90
CA THR A 68 -1.74 20.90 25.32
C THR A 68 -1.94 19.48 25.81
N ILE A 69 -2.31 18.54 24.94
CA ILE A 69 -2.43 17.11 25.22
C ILE A 69 -1.04 16.47 25.12
N LEU A 70 -0.31 16.73 24.03
CA LEU A 70 1.02 16.15 23.79
C LEU A 70 2.01 16.46 24.92
N SER A 71 1.87 17.61 25.58
CA SER A 71 2.72 17.98 26.74
C SER A 71 2.42 17.21 28.04
N ARG A 72 1.33 16.44 28.07
CA ARG A 72 0.82 15.73 29.26
C ARG A 72 0.79 14.21 29.11
N VAL A 73 1.17 13.72 27.95
CA VAL A 73 1.19 12.28 27.65
C VAL A 73 2.61 11.85 27.30
N GLN A 74 2.92 10.60 27.58
CA GLN A 74 4.14 9.98 27.08
C GLN A 74 3.91 9.55 25.63
N ARG A 75 4.81 9.95 24.73
CA ARG A 75 4.72 9.63 23.30
C ARG A 75 5.58 8.42 22.99
N TYR A 76 5.03 7.53 22.17
CA TYR A 76 5.70 6.38 21.58
C TYR A 76 5.49 6.43 20.08
N ASP A 77 6.56 6.54 19.31
CA ASP A 77 6.52 6.54 17.85
C ASP A 77 6.74 5.12 17.34
N PHE A 78 5.83 4.66 16.49
CA PHE A 78 5.91 3.38 15.81
C PHE A 78 6.31 3.64 14.35
N SER A 79 7.32 2.93 13.88
CA SER A 79 7.77 2.93 12.49
C SER A 79 7.19 1.74 11.73
N ARG A 80 7.34 1.77 10.41
CA ARG A 80 7.05 0.61 9.56
C ARG A 80 7.92 -0.56 9.97
N ILE A 81 7.36 -1.77 9.93
CA ILE A 81 8.10 -3.00 10.21
C ILE A 81 9.03 -3.27 9.03
N SER A 82 10.24 -3.72 9.30
CA SER A 82 11.17 -4.11 8.23
C SER A 82 10.62 -5.28 7.43
N GLN A 83 11.01 -5.36 6.16
CA GLN A 83 10.60 -6.46 5.28
C GLN A 83 10.95 -7.82 5.89
N ASP A 84 12.18 -7.97 6.42
CA ASP A 84 12.61 -9.21 7.07
C ASP A 84 11.76 -9.54 8.30
N GLY A 85 11.41 -8.53 9.11
CA GLY A 85 10.54 -8.73 10.28
C GLY A 85 9.12 -9.19 9.90
N ILE A 86 8.61 -8.75 8.75
CA ILE A 86 7.33 -9.24 8.21
C ILE A 86 7.51 -10.68 7.71
N VAL A 87 8.57 -10.97 6.93
CA VAL A 87 8.87 -12.32 6.44
C VAL A 87 8.96 -13.31 7.59
N ASP A 88 9.73 -13.01 8.63
CA ASP A 88 9.88 -13.88 9.79
C ASP A 88 8.54 -14.14 10.51
N ARG A 89 7.68 -13.12 10.56
CA ARG A 89 6.35 -13.29 11.17
C ARG A 89 5.42 -14.13 10.31
N LEU A 90 5.40 -13.94 8.99
CA LEU A 90 4.60 -14.76 8.06
C LEU A 90 5.08 -16.21 8.06
N ASP A 91 6.39 -16.44 8.05
CA ASP A 91 7.01 -17.76 8.15
C ASP A 91 6.55 -18.48 9.43
N ASN A 92 6.63 -17.82 10.57
CA ASN A 92 6.16 -18.32 11.86
C ASN A 92 4.65 -18.68 11.87
N ILE A 93 3.82 -17.90 11.18
CA ILE A 93 2.38 -18.17 11.04
C ILE A 93 2.20 -19.47 10.25
N LEU A 94 2.86 -19.60 9.09
CA LEU A 94 2.73 -20.77 8.23
C LEU A 94 3.30 -22.05 8.89
N GLU A 95 4.41 -21.95 9.63
CA GLU A 95 4.95 -23.06 10.41
C GLU A 95 3.95 -23.57 11.47
N ASN A 96 3.20 -22.66 12.11
CA ASN A 96 2.17 -23.06 13.06
C ASN A 96 0.96 -23.70 12.37
N GLU A 97 0.53 -23.16 11.22
CA GLU A 97 -0.55 -23.70 10.40
C GLU A 97 -0.17 -25.06 9.79
N LEU A 98 1.11 -25.30 9.47
CA LEU A 98 1.61 -26.56 8.93
C LEU A 98 1.32 -27.76 9.88
N ASN A 99 1.27 -27.52 11.19
CA ASN A 99 0.90 -28.54 12.16
C ASN A 99 -0.54 -29.05 11.97
N GLU A 100 -1.43 -28.24 11.39
CA GLU A 100 -2.82 -28.57 11.11
C GLU A 100 -3.04 -28.95 9.62
N HIS A 101 -2.19 -28.43 8.70
CA HIS A 101 -2.29 -28.58 7.25
C HIS A 101 -0.94 -28.97 6.64
N SER A 102 -0.66 -30.25 6.53
CA SER A 102 0.63 -30.82 6.06
C SER A 102 0.93 -30.59 4.56
N ASP A 103 0.04 -29.93 3.82
CA ASP A 103 0.11 -29.71 2.38
C ASP A 103 0.47 -28.26 1.98
N LEU A 104 0.86 -27.43 2.95
CA LEU A 104 1.31 -26.07 2.70
C LEU A 104 2.76 -26.07 2.20
N LEU A 105 2.99 -25.39 1.07
CA LEU A 105 4.32 -25.20 0.49
C LEU A 105 4.58 -23.71 0.28
N TRP A 106 5.73 -23.22 0.74
CA TRP A 106 6.15 -21.83 0.54
C TRP A 106 7.67 -21.69 0.51
N THR A 107 8.14 -20.52 0.09
CA THR A 107 9.55 -20.12 0.16
C THR A 107 9.68 -18.75 0.80
N ARG A 108 10.85 -18.46 1.41
CA ARG A 108 11.10 -17.10 1.94
C ARG A 108 11.03 -16.02 0.86
N ASN A 109 11.31 -16.35 -0.40
CA ASN A 109 11.20 -15.40 -1.52
C ASN A 109 9.74 -15.00 -1.77
N THR A 110 8.80 -15.94 -1.69
CA THR A 110 7.37 -15.64 -1.85
C THR A 110 6.85 -14.80 -0.68
N LEU A 111 7.28 -15.10 0.54
CA LEU A 111 6.96 -14.28 1.71
C LEU A 111 7.58 -12.87 1.63
N ALA A 112 8.80 -12.76 1.09
CA ALA A 112 9.43 -11.46 0.85
C ALA A 112 8.65 -10.62 -0.16
N TYR A 113 8.04 -11.25 -1.15
CA TYR A 113 7.17 -10.55 -2.10
C TYR A 113 5.90 -10.02 -1.42
N ILE A 114 5.22 -10.85 -0.60
CA ILE A 114 4.06 -10.41 0.20
C ILE A 114 4.45 -9.27 1.15
N ALA A 115 5.57 -9.41 1.86
CA ALA A 115 6.08 -8.41 2.79
C ALA A 115 6.38 -7.06 2.10
N LYS A 116 6.86 -7.11 0.87
CA LYS A 116 7.16 -5.96 0.04
C LYS A 116 5.89 -5.19 -0.34
N ILE A 117 4.84 -5.90 -0.77
CA ILE A 117 3.54 -5.29 -1.10
C ILE A 117 2.89 -4.69 0.15
N ALA A 118 3.04 -5.32 1.31
CA ALA A 118 2.49 -4.85 2.58
C ALA A 118 3.14 -3.56 3.11
N ASP A 119 4.27 -3.14 2.54
CA ASP A 119 4.93 -1.85 2.79
C ASP A 119 5.04 -1.50 4.29
N GLY A 120 5.46 -2.47 5.10
CA GLY A 120 5.67 -2.31 6.54
C GLY A 120 4.42 -2.48 7.41
N GLY A 121 3.25 -2.79 6.83
CA GLY A 121 1.99 -3.04 7.52
C GLY A 121 1.79 -4.53 7.83
N MET A 122 1.89 -4.96 9.09
CA MET A 122 1.69 -6.37 9.44
C MET A 122 0.25 -6.85 9.19
N ARG A 123 -0.75 -6.01 9.45
CA ARG A 123 -2.16 -6.35 9.17
C ARG A 123 -2.38 -6.60 7.69
N ASP A 124 -1.80 -5.75 6.85
CA ASP A 124 -1.90 -5.88 5.40
C ASP A 124 -1.16 -7.14 4.92
N ALA A 125 0.03 -7.42 5.45
CA ALA A 125 0.79 -8.63 5.15
C ALA A 125 0.01 -9.92 5.45
N ILE A 126 -0.63 -10.00 6.62
CA ILE A 126 -1.45 -11.16 7.00
C ILE A 126 -2.67 -11.27 6.09
N THR A 127 -3.34 -10.15 5.79
CA THR A 127 -4.49 -10.14 4.87
C THR A 127 -4.12 -10.59 3.46
N LEU A 128 -2.94 -10.19 2.98
CA LEU A 128 -2.41 -10.63 1.68
C LEU A 128 -2.07 -12.14 1.71
N LEU A 129 -1.45 -12.63 2.79
CA LEU A 129 -1.18 -14.04 2.98
C LEU A 129 -2.47 -14.87 2.96
N ASP A 130 -3.51 -14.45 3.70
CA ASP A 130 -4.81 -15.13 3.72
C ASP A 130 -5.43 -15.23 2.32
N LYS A 131 -5.32 -14.17 1.50
CA LYS A 131 -5.77 -14.21 0.11
C LYS A 131 -4.99 -15.23 -0.73
N CYS A 132 -3.68 -15.31 -0.54
CA CYS A 132 -2.84 -16.28 -1.24
C CYS A 132 -3.20 -17.72 -0.86
N LEU A 133 -3.39 -17.99 0.43
CA LEU A 133 -3.80 -19.31 0.93
C LEU A 133 -5.20 -19.73 0.48
N ALA A 134 -6.11 -18.75 0.34
CA ALA A 134 -7.44 -19.00 -0.22
C ALA A 134 -7.40 -19.37 -1.71
N TYR A 135 -6.38 -18.89 -2.46
CA TYR A 135 -6.17 -19.19 -3.87
C TYR A 135 -5.47 -20.55 -4.07
N SER A 136 -4.36 -20.77 -3.36
CA SER A 136 -3.56 -22.01 -3.45
C SER A 136 -2.82 -22.27 -2.15
N LYS A 137 -2.71 -23.55 -1.76
CA LYS A 137 -1.86 -24.00 -0.67
C LYS A 137 -0.37 -24.08 -1.05
N ASP A 138 -0.08 -24.13 -2.33
CA ASP A 138 1.26 -24.00 -2.86
C ASP A 138 1.54 -22.53 -3.19
N LEU A 139 2.27 -21.87 -2.30
CA LEU A 139 2.62 -20.45 -2.41
C LEU A 139 3.87 -20.30 -3.31
N THR A 140 3.80 -20.72 -4.56
CA THR A 140 4.78 -20.33 -5.58
C THR A 140 4.67 -18.82 -5.84
N LEU A 141 5.73 -18.20 -6.37
CA LEU A 141 5.68 -16.77 -6.70
C LEU A 141 4.57 -16.47 -7.72
N GLU A 142 4.37 -17.37 -8.69
CA GLU A 142 3.31 -17.28 -9.69
C GLU A 142 1.91 -17.30 -9.03
N ASN A 143 1.65 -18.26 -8.14
CA ASN A 143 0.37 -18.37 -7.43
C ASN A 143 0.11 -17.15 -6.54
N VAL A 144 1.15 -16.60 -5.90
CA VAL A 144 1.04 -15.40 -5.06
C VAL A 144 0.72 -14.16 -5.92
N VAL A 145 1.40 -13.98 -7.05
CA VAL A 145 1.12 -12.89 -8.00
C VAL A 145 -0.33 -12.98 -8.51
N ASN A 146 -0.78 -14.17 -8.91
CA ASN A 146 -2.15 -14.40 -9.38
C ASN A 146 -3.19 -14.16 -8.27
N ALA A 147 -2.95 -14.66 -7.07
CA ALA A 147 -3.86 -14.51 -5.93
C ALA A 147 -4.04 -13.05 -5.49
N LEU A 148 -2.96 -12.29 -5.49
CA LEU A 148 -3.00 -10.90 -5.06
C LEU A 148 -3.66 -9.99 -6.10
N GLY A 149 -3.86 -10.49 -7.34
CA GLY A 149 -4.34 -9.65 -8.43
C GLY A 149 -3.47 -8.41 -8.56
N THR A 150 -2.21 -8.53 -8.09
CA THR A 150 -1.23 -7.51 -8.38
C THR A 150 -1.26 -7.38 -9.88
N THR A 151 -1.48 -6.21 -10.32
CA THR A 151 -1.70 -5.79 -11.69
C THR A 151 -0.90 -6.70 -12.58
N ASP A 152 -1.58 -7.23 -13.53
CA ASP A 152 -1.05 -8.09 -14.54
C ASP A 152 0.23 -7.44 -15.07
N TYR A 153 1.38 -7.81 -14.49
CA TYR A 153 2.67 -7.25 -14.92
C TYR A 153 2.85 -7.48 -16.41
N ASP A 154 2.24 -8.54 -16.97
CA ASP A 154 2.23 -8.81 -18.40
C ASP A 154 1.51 -7.70 -19.16
N ILE A 155 0.41 -7.17 -18.63
CA ILE A 155 -0.26 -6.00 -19.20
C ILE A 155 0.66 -4.77 -19.15
N MET A 156 1.38 -4.57 -18.05
CA MET A 156 2.30 -3.43 -17.91
C MET A 156 3.47 -3.54 -18.88
N PHE A 157 4.08 -4.73 -19.00
CA PHE A 157 5.14 -4.98 -19.98
C PHE A 157 4.62 -4.79 -21.40
N THR A 158 3.46 -5.39 -21.74
CA THR A 158 2.85 -5.27 -23.09
C THR A 158 2.49 -3.82 -23.41
N LEU A 159 1.95 -3.06 -22.45
CA LEU A 159 1.67 -1.64 -22.65
C LEU A 159 2.98 -0.86 -22.88
N THR A 160 4.02 -1.15 -22.10
CA THR A 160 5.32 -0.48 -22.26
C THR A 160 5.94 -0.79 -23.62
N ASP A 161 5.90 -2.05 -24.07
CA ASP A 161 6.35 -2.41 -25.42
C ASP A 161 5.58 -1.66 -26.51
N ALA A 162 4.25 -1.53 -26.37
CA ALA A 162 3.44 -0.75 -27.31
C ALA A 162 3.86 0.73 -27.34
N LEU A 163 4.14 1.32 -26.16
CA LEU A 163 4.56 2.72 -26.03
C LEU A 163 5.99 2.94 -26.53
N LEU A 164 6.92 2.03 -26.27
CA LEU A 164 8.30 2.06 -26.79
C LEU A 164 8.33 2.02 -28.32
N ASN A 165 7.40 1.25 -28.91
CA ASN A 165 7.29 1.12 -30.36
C ASN A 165 6.33 2.16 -31.00
N TYR A 166 5.89 3.17 -30.25
CA TYR A 166 4.90 4.18 -30.71
C TYR A 166 3.63 3.58 -31.34
N ASN A 167 3.25 2.39 -30.89
CA ASN A 167 2.04 1.70 -31.29
C ASN A 167 0.83 2.18 -30.48
N SER A 168 0.33 3.37 -30.83
CA SER A 168 -0.84 3.97 -30.16
C SER A 168 -2.08 3.08 -30.24
N ASN A 169 -2.31 2.38 -31.36
CA ASN A 169 -3.45 1.47 -31.47
C ASN A 169 -3.36 0.28 -30.49
N GLY A 170 -2.17 -0.31 -30.35
CA GLY A 170 -1.94 -1.38 -29.38
C GLY A 170 -2.12 -0.90 -27.94
N ALA A 171 -1.53 0.26 -27.61
CA ALA A 171 -1.64 0.84 -26.28
C ALA A 171 -3.10 1.19 -25.91
N ILE A 172 -3.85 1.83 -26.84
CA ILE A 172 -5.28 2.15 -26.64
C ILE A 172 -6.11 0.87 -26.50
N GLY A 173 -5.83 -0.17 -27.31
CA GLY A 173 -6.51 -1.46 -27.21
C GLY A 173 -6.38 -2.09 -25.83
N ILE A 174 -5.20 -2.04 -25.23
CA ILE A 174 -4.96 -2.53 -23.86
C ILE A 174 -5.82 -1.76 -22.83
N ILE A 175 -5.87 -0.43 -22.94
CA ILE A 175 -6.70 0.40 -22.05
C ILE A 175 -8.19 0.11 -22.22
N GLU A 176 -8.64 -0.11 -23.47
CA GLU A 176 -10.02 -0.50 -23.80
C GLU A 176 -10.39 -1.85 -23.18
N ASP A 177 -9.53 -2.85 -23.31
CA ASP A 177 -9.74 -4.19 -22.75
C ASP A 177 -9.82 -4.15 -21.21
N MET A 178 -8.96 -3.37 -20.59
CA MET A 178 -9.00 -3.16 -19.14
C MET A 178 -10.30 -2.48 -18.69
N TYR A 179 -10.74 -1.45 -19.43
CA TYR A 179 -11.99 -0.74 -19.15
C TYR A 179 -13.19 -1.67 -19.26
N ASN A 180 -13.26 -2.46 -20.35
CA ASN A 180 -14.33 -3.42 -20.61
C ASN A 180 -14.35 -4.56 -19.59
N ALA A 181 -13.18 -4.95 -19.06
CA ALA A 181 -13.03 -5.90 -17.96
C ALA A 181 -13.39 -5.31 -16.57
N GLY A 182 -13.80 -4.04 -16.51
CA GLY A 182 -14.19 -3.36 -15.26
C GLY A 182 -13.02 -3.07 -14.31
N LYS A 183 -11.78 -3.01 -14.82
CA LYS A 183 -10.61 -2.67 -14.02
C LYS A 183 -10.63 -1.20 -13.57
N ASP A 184 -10.17 -0.91 -12.36
CA ASP A 184 -10.02 0.47 -11.88
C ASP A 184 -8.80 1.14 -12.53
N LEU A 185 -9.04 1.94 -13.56
CA LEU A 185 -8.00 2.64 -14.31
C LEU A 185 -7.24 3.67 -13.46
N LYS A 186 -7.84 4.26 -12.41
CA LYS A 186 -7.11 5.16 -11.49
C LYS A 186 -6.07 4.40 -10.68
N THR A 187 -6.44 3.23 -10.21
CA THR A 187 -5.52 2.34 -9.50
C THR A 187 -4.45 1.82 -10.45
N PHE A 188 -4.81 1.43 -11.68
CA PHE A 188 -3.86 1.02 -12.70
C PHE A 188 -2.80 2.09 -12.99
N VAL A 189 -3.19 3.35 -13.22
CA VAL A 189 -2.24 4.45 -13.47
C VAL A 189 -1.21 4.57 -12.35
N ARG A 190 -1.63 4.48 -11.08
CA ARG A 190 -0.72 4.53 -9.93
C ARG A 190 0.27 3.37 -9.91
N GLN A 191 -0.21 2.18 -10.22
CA GLN A 191 0.61 0.97 -10.25
C GLN A 191 1.56 1.00 -11.46
N TYR A 192 1.11 1.52 -12.59
CA TYR A 192 1.93 1.67 -13.78
C TYR A 192 3.06 2.70 -13.59
N ILE A 193 2.81 3.80 -12.89
CA ILE A 193 3.86 4.74 -12.47
C ILE A 193 4.92 4.01 -11.63
N GLN A 194 4.49 3.20 -10.66
CA GLN A 194 5.42 2.43 -9.83
C GLN A 194 6.23 1.43 -10.67
N PHE A 195 5.60 0.77 -11.63
CA PHE A 195 6.25 -0.14 -12.56
C PHE A 195 7.31 0.58 -13.42
N LEU A 196 6.96 1.70 -14.06
CA LEU A 196 7.91 2.49 -14.85
C LEU A 196 9.09 2.99 -14.01
N LEU A 197 8.82 3.44 -12.78
CA LEU A 197 9.87 3.82 -11.84
C LEU A 197 10.80 2.66 -11.49
N ASP A 198 10.28 1.45 -11.41
CA ASP A 198 11.09 0.25 -11.14
C ASP A 198 11.92 -0.17 -12.35
N VAL A 199 11.40 0.02 -13.56
CA VAL A 199 12.17 -0.16 -14.81
C VAL A 199 13.35 0.82 -14.86
N ASP A 200 13.12 2.10 -14.56
CA ASP A 200 14.18 3.11 -14.51
C ASP A 200 15.23 2.80 -13.44
N LYS A 201 14.80 2.38 -12.23
CA LYS A 201 15.73 1.96 -11.18
C LYS A 201 16.61 0.80 -11.62
N TYR A 202 16.05 -0.16 -12.37
CA TYR A 202 16.84 -1.26 -12.93
C TYR A 202 17.89 -0.73 -13.94
N GLY A 203 17.49 0.14 -14.85
CA GLY A 203 18.40 0.79 -15.81
C GLY A 203 19.52 1.57 -15.14
N LEU A 204 19.26 2.23 -14.02
CA LEU A 204 20.25 2.94 -13.21
C LEU A 204 21.13 2.01 -12.35
N GLY A 205 20.94 0.69 -12.42
CA GLY A 205 21.73 -0.28 -11.66
C GLY A 205 21.39 -0.33 -10.17
N CYS A 206 20.19 0.09 -9.76
CA CYS A 206 19.75 0.00 -8.37
C CYS A 206 19.66 -1.46 -7.91
N GLU A 207 19.93 -1.69 -6.63
CA GLU A 207 19.79 -3.03 -6.04
C GLU A 207 18.32 -3.51 -6.14
N TRP A 208 18.14 -4.81 -6.42
CA TRP A 208 16.82 -5.43 -6.58
C TRP A 208 15.87 -5.24 -5.40
N LYS A 209 16.40 -5.03 -4.20
CA LYS A 209 15.59 -4.73 -3.00
C LYS A 209 14.74 -3.46 -3.11
N TYR A 210 15.10 -2.55 -4.03
CA TYR A 210 14.36 -1.29 -4.28
C TYR A 210 13.39 -1.39 -5.45
N ILE A 211 13.36 -2.54 -6.16
CA ILE A 211 12.53 -2.81 -7.33
C ILE A 211 11.34 -3.67 -6.88
N GLN A 212 10.11 -3.29 -7.19
CA GLN A 212 8.90 -4.02 -6.80
C GLN A 212 8.48 -5.07 -7.84
N ILE A 213 8.93 -4.98 -9.06
CA ILE A 213 8.67 -5.99 -10.09
C ILE A 213 9.08 -7.37 -9.56
N PRO A 214 8.24 -8.43 -9.69
CA PRO A 214 8.61 -9.78 -9.29
C PRO A 214 9.85 -10.26 -10.03
N ARG A 215 10.72 -10.98 -9.33
CA ARG A 215 11.95 -11.51 -9.92
C ARG A 215 11.66 -12.82 -10.67
N LEU A 216 10.94 -12.71 -11.79
CA LEU A 216 10.69 -13.80 -12.70
C LEU A 216 11.68 -13.75 -13.87
N ALA A 217 12.05 -14.92 -14.41
CA ALA A 217 13.08 -15.03 -15.47
C ALA A 217 12.68 -14.24 -16.73
N GLU A 218 11.41 -14.24 -17.09
CA GLU A 218 10.85 -13.51 -18.22
C GLU A 218 10.94 -11.98 -18.05
N TYR A 219 10.64 -11.46 -16.84
CA TYR A 219 10.73 -10.04 -16.52
C TYR A 219 12.19 -9.57 -16.45
N GLU A 220 13.07 -10.38 -15.83
CA GLU A 220 14.51 -10.09 -15.85
C GLU A 220 15.08 -10.09 -17.28
N LYS A 221 14.59 -10.98 -18.14
CA LYS A 221 15.00 -11.03 -19.54
C LYS A 221 14.61 -9.74 -20.25
N TRP A 222 13.34 -9.32 -20.14
CA TRP A 222 12.85 -8.08 -20.74
C TRP A 222 13.64 -6.86 -20.25
N LEU A 223 13.86 -6.74 -18.93
CA LEU A 223 14.64 -5.65 -18.35
C LEU A 223 16.09 -5.61 -18.85
N LYS A 224 16.70 -6.76 -19.14
CA LYS A 224 18.07 -6.84 -19.70
C LYS A 224 18.12 -6.52 -21.20
N GLU A 225 17.06 -6.80 -21.91
CA GLU A 225 16.91 -6.51 -23.34
C GLU A 225 16.59 -5.04 -23.59
N CYS A 226 16.09 -4.31 -22.59
CA CYS A 226 15.83 -2.88 -22.64
C CYS A 226 17.19 -2.13 -22.75
N GLY A 227 17.40 -1.39 -23.84
CA GLY A 227 18.63 -0.63 -24.08
C GLY A 227 18.57 0.78 -23.49
N ASP A 228 19.74 1.47 -23.43
CA ASP A 228 19.84 2.82 -22.86
C ASP A 228 18.87 3.83 -23.50
N SER A 229 18.62 3.73 -24.81
CA SER A 229 17.68 4.58 -25.52
C SER A 229 16.23 4.34 -25.10
N GLU A 230 15.89 3.11 -24.76
CA GLU A 230 14.55 2.71 -24.33
C GLU A 230 14.28 3.18 -22.90
N PHE A 231 15.29 3.17 -22.00
CA PHE A 231 15.14 3.75 -20.66
C PHE A 231 14.82 5.24 -20.73
N GLY A 232 15.44 6.01 -21.62
CA GLY A 232 15.10 7.41 -21.84
C GLY A 232 13.65 7.63 -22.30
N ILE A 233 13.08 6.69 -23.08
CA ILE A 233 11.67 6.73 -23.45
C ILE A 233 10.78 6.36 -22.26
N VAL A 234 11.21 5.39 -21.44
CA VAL A 234 10.49 5.00 -20.21
C VAL A 234 10.42 6.17 -19.24
N GLU A 235 11.50 6.90 -18.98
CA GLU A 235 11.52 8.11 -18.15
C GLU A 235 10.51 9.17 -18.63
N ARG A 236 10.41 9.33 -19.94
CA ARG A 236 9.43 10.23 -20.55
C ARG A 236 8.00 9.79 -20.25
N TRP A 237 7.67 8.52 -20.46
CA TRP A 237 6.37 7.98 -20.14
C TRP A 237 6.06 8.06 -18.64
N LEU A 238 7.06 7.82 -17.80
CA LEU A 238 6.94 8.02 -16.35
C LEU A 238 6.49 9.46 -16.04
N SER A 239 7.13 10.45 -16.66
CA SER A 239 6.77 11.87 -16.47
C SER A 239 5.33 12.16 -16.92
N ILE A 240 4.90 11.59 -18.05
CA ILE A 240 3.54 11.75 -18.59
C ILE A 240 2.51 11.15 -17.61
N PHE A 241 2.73 9.91 -17.17
CA PHE A 241 1.81 9.24 -16.26
C PHE A 241 1.77 9.87 -14.86
N VAL A 242 2.88 10.43 -14.37
CA VAL A 242 2.92 11.18 -13.12
C VAL A 242 2.05 12.44 -13.20
N ASN A 243 2.13 13.20 -14.31
CA ASN A 243 1.28 14.35 -14.53
C ASN A 243 -0.19 13.95 -14.68
N LEU A 244 -0.46 12.93 -15.49
CA LEU A 244 -1.79 12.36 -15.67
C LEU A 244 -2.43 11.94 -14.35
N ASN A 245 -1.67 11.32 -13.44
CA ASN A 245 -2.19 10.90 -12.12
C ASN A 245 -2.65 12.09 -11.26
N ALA A 246 -2.05 13.26 -11.41
CA ALA A 246 -2.52 14.46 -10.72
C ALA A 246 -3.87 14.94 -11.30
N ASP A 247 -4.03 14.89 -12.62
CA ASP A 247 -5.21 15.37 -13.33
C ASP A 247 -6.41 14.44 -13.18
N ILE A 248 -6.21 13.12 -13.26
CA ILE A 248 -7.30 12.12 -13.17
C ILE A 248 -7.92 12.00 -11.77
N LYS A 249 -7.33 12.59 -10.74
CA LYS A 249 -7.84 12.53 -9.36
C LYS A 249 -9.31 12.97 -9.30
N TRP A 250 -9.68 13.97 -10.08
CA TRP A 250 -11.01 14.58 -10.12
C TRP A 250 -11.78 14.25 -11.41
N SER A 251 -11.16 13.53 -12.35
CA SER A 251 -11.79 13.17 -13.62
C SER A 251 -12.89 12.13 -13.43
N GLN A 252 -13.95 12.26 -14.22
CA GLN A 252 -15.01 11.26 -14.40
C GLN A 252 -14.77 10.40 -15.67
N THR A 253 -13.80 10.78 -16.50
CA THR A 253 -13.52 10.21 -17.82
C THR A 253 -12.10 9.69 -17.95
N VAL A 254 -11.62 9.00 -16.92
CA VAL A 254 -10.22 8.55 -16.78
C VAL A 254 -9.71 7.79 -18.01
N LYS A 255 -10.56 6.97 -18.64
CA LYS A 255 -10.22 6.26 -19.87
C LYS A 255 -9.76 7.23 -20.96
N TYR A 256 -10.56 8.26 -21.23
CA TYR A 256 -10.26 9.23 -22.29
C TYR A 256 -9.04 10.09 -21.95
N ASP A 257 -8.80 10.36 -20.64
CA ASP A 257 -7.62 11.10 -20.23
C ASP A 257 -6.34 10.30 -20.51
N ILE A 258 -6.35 8.98 -20.29
CA ILE A 258 -5.23 8.09 -20.61
C ILE A 258 -5.04 7.98 -22.12
N GLU A 259 -6.11 7.77 -22.89
CA GLU A 259 -6.07 7.68 -24.35
C GLU A 259 -5.51 8.98 -24.97
N ALA A 260 -5.95 10.13 -24.47
CA ALA A 260 -5.46 11.43 -24.92
C ALA A 260 -3.96 11.60 -24.65
N ALA A 261 -3.48 11.20 -23.46
CA ALA A 261 -2.07 11.24 -23.13
C ALA A 261 -1.23 10.37 -24.07
N ILE A 262 -1.70 9.16 -24.38
CA ILE A 262 -1.05 8.25 -25.33
C ILE A 262 -1.00 8.84 -26.74
N ILE A 263 -2.12 9.36 -27.24
CA ILE A 263 -2.21 9.91 -28.60
C ILE A 263 -1.31 11.13 -28.77
N ILE A 264 -1.42 12.09 -27.85
CA ILE A 264 -0.64 13.36 -27.92
C ILE A 264 0.86 13.07 -27.93
N ASP A 265 1.30 12.11 -27.14
CA ASP A 265 2.73 11.82 -27.05
C ASP A 265 3.23 10.98 -28.23
N CYS A 266 2.49 10.00 -28.68
CA CYS A 266 2.84 9.22 -29.86
C CYS A 266 2.86 10.07 -31.16
N ASP A 267 1.94 11.02 -31.31
CA ASP A 267 1.91 11.90 -32.49
C ASP A 267 3.07 12.91 -32.50
N ASN A 268 3.42 13.48 -31.35
CA ASN A 268 4.56 14.39 -31.22
C ASN A 268 5.92 13.80 -31.68
N TRP A 269 6.02 12.47 -31.79
CA TRP A 269 7.24 11.77 -32.21
C TRP A 269 7.21 11.32 -33.70
N ARG A 270 6.04 11.21 -34.32
CA ARG A 270 5.97 10.89 -35.76
C ARG A 270 6.51 12.01 -36.64
N ASP A 271 6.53 13.24 -36.12
CA ASP A 271 6.97 14.45 -36.85
C ASP A 271 8.45 14.80 -36.59
N ARG A 272 9.20 13.94 -35.88
CA ARG A 272 10.65 14.09 -35.65
C ARG A 272 11.46 12.96 -36.27
#